data_e1682b2191c1f64ec7ae57830325c4b5
#
_entry.id   e1682b2191c1f64ec7ae57830325c4b5
#
_cell.length_a   1.000
_cell.length_b   1.000
_cell.length_c   1.000
_cell.angle_alpha   90.00
_cell.angle_beta   90.00
_cell.angle_gamma   90.00
#
_symmetry.space_group_name_H-M   'P 1'
#
loop_
_entity.id
_entity.type
_entity.pdbx_description
1 polymer ?
#
loop_
_entity_poly.entity_id
_entity_poly.type
_entity_poly.pdbx_seq_one_letter_code
_entity_poly.pdbx_strand_id
1 'polypeptide(L)'
;MADYAAPEVLAGASYRGKEQDVWALGILLYTILYKENPFYSIDEIMDHDLRVPYVMSEDCLDLIRKMLDRDVERRIGIQDVLEHPWATYVDSEDEENEQG
;
A
#
# COMPACT_ATOMS: atom_id res chain seq x y z
N MET A 1 5.14 15.98 0.29
CA MET A 1 5.09 15.90 -1.15
C MET A 1 3.76 15.32 -1.60
N ALA A 2 3.16 15.96 -2.59
CA ALA A 2 1.82 15.59 -3.03
C ALA A 2 1.71 14.14 -3.49
N ASP A 3 2.79 13.62 -4.12
CA ASP A 3 2.76 12.27 -4.67
C ASP A 3 2.52 11.19 -3.62
N TYR A 4 2.87 11.47 -2.36
CA TYR A 4 2.76 10.50 -1.29
C TYR A 4 1.68 10.86 -0.28
N ALA A 5 0.96 11.97 -0.48
CA ALA A 5 -0.06 12.42 0.47
C ALA A 5 -1.34 11.62 0.30
N ALA A 6 -1.88 11.13 1.42
CA ALA A 6 -3.12 10.36 1.43
C ALA A 6 -4.33 11.27 1.19
N PRO A 7 -5.46 10.71 0.75
CA PRO A 7 -6.66 11.49 0.48
C PRO A 7 -7.13 12.37 1.64
N GLU A 8 -7.10 11.85 2.86
CA GLU A 8 -7.52 12.62 4.02
C GLU A 8 -6.61 13.82 4.27
N VAL A 9 -5.32 13.68 3.97
CA VAL A 9 -4.37 14.77 4.11
C VAL A 9 -4.63 15.84 3.07
N LEU A 10 -4.87 15.44 1.83
CA LEU A 10 -5.18 16.35 0.73
C LEU A 10 -6.50 17.08 0.97
N ALA A 11 -7.44 16.43 1.63
CA ALA A 11 -8.73 17.02 1.96
C ALA A 11 -8.65 17.98 3.15
N GLY A 12 -7.47 18.06 3.79
CA GLY A 12 -7.29 18.97 4.93
C GLY A 12 -7.81 18.44 6.25
N ALA A 13 -8.16 17.17 6.33
CA ALA A 13 -8.63 16.57 7.57
C ALA A 13 -7.47 16.34 8.53
N SER A 14 -7.76 16.38 9.82
CA SER A 14 -6.81 15.96 10.84
C SER A 14 -6.50 14.49 10.63
N TYR A 15 -5.24 14.12 10.77
CA TYR A 15 -4.84 12.73 10.63
C TYR A 15 -3.79 12.38 11.68
N ARG A 16 -3.67 11.09 11.93
CA ARG A 16 -2.63 10.56 12.81
C ARG A 16 -1.52 10.04 11.92
N GLY A 17 -0.31 10.48 12.11
CA GLY A 17 0.80 10.21 11.20
C GLY A 17 0.91 8.76 10.70
N LYS A 18 0.52 7.80 11.54
CA LYS A 18 0.63 6.37 11.19
C LYS A 18 -0.17 5.99 9.94
N GLU A 19 -1.37 6.53 9.79
CA GLU A 19 -2.21 6.21 8.63
C GLU A 19 -1.63 6.78 7.35
N GLN A 20 -1.08 7.98 7.43
CA GLN A 20 -0.40 8.60 6.29
C GLN A 20 0.85 7.80 5.92
N ASP A 21 1.59 7.32 6.91
CA ASP A 21 2.80 6.53 6.68
C ASP A 21 2.49 5.24 5.93
N VAL A 22 1.40 4.57 6.28
CA VAL A 22 0.99 3.35 5.58
C VAL A 22 0.62 3.65 4.13
N TRP A 23 -0.11 4.76 3.89
CA TRP A 23 -0.43 5.18 2.53
C TRP A 23 0.85 5.41 1.73
N ALA A 24 1.79 6.17 2.28
CA ALA A 24 3.06 6.46 1.61
C ALA A 24 3.85 5.18 1.30
N LEU A 25 3.84 4.24 2.24
CA LEU A 25 4.50 2.95 2.04
C LEU A 25 3.82 2.17 0.91
N GLY A 26 2.50 2.24 0.82
CA GLY A 26 1.75 1.61 -0.27
C GLY A 26 2.10 2.19 -1.64
N ILE A 27 2.24 3.52 -1.72
CA ILE A 27 2.68 4.19 -2.94
C ILE A 27 4.07 3.69 -3.34
N LEU A 28 4.98 3.62 -2.38
CA LEU A 28 6.35 3.16 -2.63
C LEU A 28 6.36 1.72 -3.12
N LEU A 29 5.62 0.84 -2.46
CA LEU A 29 5.55 -0.56 -2.83
C LEU A 29 5.01 -0.71 -4.26
N TYR A 30 3.92 -0.03 -4.56
CA TYR A 30 3.35 -0.07 -5.92
C TYR A 30 4.38 0.40 -6.95
N THR A 31 5.06 1.51 -6.66
CA THR A 31 6.04 2.09 -7.58
C THR A 31 7.19 1.12 -7.85
N ILE A 32 7.67 0.44 -6.82
CA ILE A 32 8.74 -0.53 -6.98
C ILE A 32 8.29 -1.72 -7.83
N LEU A 33 7.08 -2.21 -7.59
CA LEU A 33 6.59 -3.42 -8.27
C LEU A 33 6.20 -3.16 -9.72
N TYR A 34 5.52 -2.05 -9.98
CA TYR A 34 4.98 -1.76 -11.32
C TYR A 34 5.81 -0.75 -12.10
N LYS A 35 6.78 -0.11 -11.44
CA LYS A 35 7.69 0.88 -12.03
C LYS A 35 6.95 2.09 -12.58
N GLU A 36 5.83 2.43 -11.97
CA GLU A 36 5.07 3.64 -12.26
C GLU A 36 4.27 4.03 -11.03
N ASN A 37 3.85 5.28 -10.97
CA ASN A 37 3.03 5.76 -9.86
C ASN A 37 1.61 5.22 -9.99
N PRO A 38 0.95 4.91 -8.87
CA PRO A 38 -0.44 4.44 -8.91
C PRO A 38 -1.42 5.54 -9.31
N PHE A 39 -1.07 6.79 -9.03
CA PHE A 39 -1.93 7.95 -9.31
C PHE A 39 -1.08 9.06 -9.91
N TYR A 40 -1.60 9.71 -10.95
CA TYR A 40 -0.86 10.76 -11.65
C TYR A 40 -1.30 12.16 -11.28
N SER A 41 -2.34 12.32 -10.49
CA SER A 41 -2.85 13.62 -10.09
C SER A 41 -3.58 13.52 -8.76
N ILE A 42 -3.81 14.69 -8.16
CA ILE A 42 -4.59 14.75 -6.93
C ILE A 42 -6.01 14.23 -7.15
N ASP A 43 -6.59 14.54 -8.31
CA ASP A 43 -7.94 14.06 -8.65
C ASP A 43 -7.98 12.53 -8.66
N GLU A 44 -6.95 11.89 -9.20
CA GLU A 44 -6.89 10.43 -9.19
C GLU A 44 -6.77 9.87 -7.78
N ILE A 45 -5.97 10.50 -6.93
CA ILE A 45 -5.84 10.06 -5.54
C ILE A 45 -7.20 10.11 -4.84
N MET A 46 -7.98 11.16 -5.11
CA MET A 46 -9.24 11.37 -4.42
C MET A 46 -10.37 10.49 -4.93
N ASP A 47 -10.40 10.18 -6.22
CA ASP A 47 -11.59 9.61 -6.85
C ASP A 47 -11.40 8.34 -7.66
N HIS A 48 -10.21 8.09 -8.18
CA HIS A 48 -10.05 6.99 -9.13
C HIS A 48 -9.69 5.68 -8.45
N ASP A 49 -10.15 4.58 -9.02
CA ASP A 49 -9.76 3.26 -8.55
C ASP A 49 -8.28 3.02 -8.82
N LEU A 50 -7.69 2.16 -8.00
CA LEU A 50 -6.30 1.78 -8.18
C LEU A 50 -6.12 1.08 -9.52
N ARG A 51 -5.17 1.56 -10.29
CA ARG A 51 -4.80 0.95 -11.56
C ARG A 51 -3.96 -0.29 -11.30
N VAL A 52 -4.36 -1.42 -11.87
CA VAL A 52 -3.66 -2.68 -11.70
C VAL A 52 -3.25 -3.20 -13.07
N PRO A 53 -2.02 -2.90 -13.52
CA PRO A 53 -1.57 -3.32 -14.86
C PRO A 53 -1.57 -4.83 -15.03
N TYR A 54 -1.19 -5.56 -14.00
CA TYR A 54 -1.22 -7.01 -13.97
C TYR A 54 -1.13 -7.46 -12.51
N VAL A 55 -1.54 -8.69 -12.25
CA VAL A 55 -1.54 -9.23 -10.89
C VAL A 55 -0.29 -10.09 -10.71
N MET A 56 0.64 -9.62 -9.89
CA MET A 56 1.84 -10.40 -9.56
C MET A 56 1.50 -11.56 -8.66
N SER A 57 0.70 -11.31 -7.64
CA SER A 57 0.14 -12.34 -6.79
C SER A 57 -1.11 -11.78 -6.13
N GLU A 58 -2.02 -12.66 -5.77
CA GLU A 58 -3.24 -12.24 -5.10
C GLU A 58 -2.94 -11.59 -3.76
N ASP A 59 -1.99 -12.15 -3.00
CA ASP A 59 -1.64 -11.62 -1.70
C ASP A 59 -0.99 -10.24 -1.79
N CYS A 60 -0.12 -10.05 -2.78
CA CYS A 60 0.53 -8.77 -2.98
C CYS A 60 -0.50 -7.70 -3.32
N LEU A 61 -1.41 -8.00 -4.23
CA LEU A 61 -2.45 -7.06 -4.62
C LEU A 61 -3.37 -6.73 -3.45
N ASP A 62 -3.73 -7.73 -2.67
CA ASP A 62 -4.56 -7.53 -1.49
C ASP A 62 -3.91 -6.55 -0.52
N LEU A 63 -2.62 -6.73 -0.25
CA LEU A 63 -1.89 -5.86 0.66
C LEU A 63 -1.85 -4.43 0.13
N ILE A 64 -1.51 -4.25 -1.15
CA ILE A 64 -1.45 -2.93 -1.76
C ILE A 64 -2.80 -2.22 -1.65
N ARG A 65 -3.89 -2.92 -1.96
CA ARG A 65 -5.23 -2.33 -1.88
C ARG A 65 -5.58 -1.89 -0.45
N LYS A 66 -5.15 -2.67 0.54
CA LYS A 66 -5.39 -2.33 1.93
C LYS A 66 -4.56 -1.14 2.40
N MET A 67 -3.34 -1.01 1.88
CA MET A 67 -2.50 0.13 2.20
C MET A 67 -2.96 1.41 1.51
N LEU A 68 -3.55 1.28 0.33
CA LEU A 68 -4.04 2.41 -0.46
C LEU A 68 -5.56 2.56 -0.37
N ASP A 69 -6.14 2.15 0.74
CA ASP A 69 -7.56 2.39 1.00
C ASP A 69 -7.78 3.87 1.26
N ARG A 70 -8.70 4.49 0.52
CA ARG A 70 -9.02 5.90 0.70
C ARG A 70 -9.66 6.19 2.05
N ASP A 71 -10.40 5.22 2.57
CA ASP A 71 -11.03 5.37 3.87
C ASP A 71 -9.97 5.14 4.95
N VAL A 72 -9.56 6.21 5.60
CA VAL A 72 -8.49 6.15 6.60
C VAL A 72 -8.85 5.21 7.76
N GLU A 73 -10.14 5.09 8.05
CA GLU A 73 -10.58 4.20 9.14
C GLU A 73 -10.47 2.73 8.76
N ARG A 74 -10.50 2.42 7.47
CA ARG A 74 -10.39 1.04 6.97
C ARG A 74 -8.97 0.69 6.54
N ARG A 75 -8.12 1.68 6.38
CA ARG A 75 -6.75 1.43 5.93
C ARG A 75 -6.02 0.54 6.93
N ILE A 76 -5.29 -0.43 6.40
CA ILE A 76 -4.53 -1.38 7.23
C ILE A 76 -3.49 -0.64 8.08
N GLY A 77 -3.30 -1.08 9.32
CA GLY A 77 -2.25 -0.54 10.18
C GLY A 77 -0.92 -1.24 9.94
N ILE A 78 0.18 -0.62 10.38
CA ILE A 78 1.51 -1.18 10.12
C ILE A 78 1.68 -2.56 10.75
N GLN A 79 1.11 -2.79 11.92
CA GLN A 79 1.21 -4.10 12.56
C GLN A 79 0.58 -5.18 11.70
N ASP A 80 -0.57 -4.89 11.11
CA ASP A 80 -1.27 -5.83 10.25
C ASP A 80 -0.55 -6.00 8.91
N VAL A 81 0.15 -4.98 8.44
CA VAL A 81 1.01 -5.11 7.26
C VAL A 81 2.07 -6.17 7.50
N LEU A 82 2.72 -6.13 8.66
CA LEU A 82 3.77 -7.07 9.00
C LEU A 82 3.25 -8.50 9.14
N GLU A 83 1.98 -8.66 9.46
CA GLU A 83 1.35 -9.97 9.63
C GLU A 83 0.61 -10.43 8.38
N HIS A 84 0.58 -9.61 7.35
CA HIS A 84 -0.12 -9.96 6.12
C HIS A 84 0.53 -11.17 5.44
N PRO A 85 -0.26 -12.06 4.82
CA PRO A 85 0.28 -13.27 4.19
C PRO A 85 1.42 -13.02 3.21
N TRP A 86 1.38 -11.92 2.45
CA TRP A 86 2.44 -11.62 1.51
C TRP A 86 3.77 -11.35 2.22
N ALA A 87 3.72 -10.64 3.35
CA ALA A 87 4.93 -10.32 4.11
C ALA A 87 5.49 -11.55 4.82
N THR A 88 4.64 -12.41 5.34
CA THR A 88 5.07 -13.61 6.05
C THR A 88 5.52 -14.72 5.14
N TYR A 89 5.02 -14.74 3.90
CA TYR A 89 5.39 -15.75 2.91
C TYR A 89 6.89 -15.74 2.62
N VAL A 90 7.49 -14.55 2.53
CA VAL A 90 8.92 -14.41 2.26
C VAL A 90 9.75 -15.06 3.35
N ASP A 91 9.34 -14.86 4.60
CA ASP A 91 10.03 -15.46 5.74
C ASP A 91 9.99 -16.98 5.70
N SER A 92 8.85 -17.55 5.29
CA SER A 92 8.70 -19.00 5.18
C SER A 92 9.62 -19.58 4.12
N GLU A 93 9.76 -18.91 2.99
CA GLU A 93 10.67 -19.35 1.93
C GLU A 93 12.11 -19.30 2.38
N ASP A 94 12.50 -18.27 3.10
CA ASP A 94 13.85 -18.14 3.61
C ASP A 94 14.18 -19.28 4.57
N GLU A 95 13.24 -19.65 5.41
CA GLU A 95 13.43 -20.75 6.34
C GLU A 95 13.64 -22.08 5.60
N GLU A 96 12.86 -22.31 4.56
CA GLU A 96 13.00 -23.51 3.75
C GLU A 96 14.37 -23.57 3.09
N ASN A 97 14.83 -22.45 2.56
CA ASN A 97 16.13 -22.39 1.91
C ASN A 97 17.26 -22.67 2.87
N GLU A 98 17.15 -22.20 4.09
CA GLU A 98 18.17 -22.45 5.11
C GLU A 98 18.27 -23.91 5.50
N GLN A 99 17.15 -24.59 5.46
CA GLN A 99 17.11 -26.01 5.81
C GLN A 99 17.55 -26.91 4.66
N GLY A 100 17.44 -26.41 3.48
CA GLY A 100 17.81 -27.13 2.29
C GLY A 100 19.31 -27.07 2.05
#